data_033f1c76440f315cce0b812dbd3d7708
#
_entry.id   033f1c76440f315cce0b812dbd3d7708
#
_cell.length_a   1.000
_cell.length_b   1.000
_cell.length_c   1.000
_cell.angle_alpha   90.00
_cell.angle_beta   90.00
_cell.angle_gamma   90.00
#
_symmetry.space_group_name_H-M   'P 1'
#
loop_
_entity.id
_entity.type
_entity.pdbx_description
1 polymer ?
#
loop_
_entity_poly.entity_id
_entity_poly.type
_entity_poly.pdbx_seq_one_letter_code
_entity_poly.pdbx_strand_id
1 'polypeptide(L)'
;MLGYGIVLITHAKVKNVKIDDDTTVEIASPNIPDRAQDVVNALVDIIGYIDVSYENGTATRTLVTRGTPNIVAGSRLKYLAPRIPFGYDELINAIGEAIEKQAKIDGAKVVDKGTMQKVIEKRPFEETLAEAKELWTKLVSEGKAEVVMAEVESLFGEPMKLSEIPESKQDIFEVLIEDMRSM
;
A
#
# COMPACT_ATOMS: atom_id res chain seq x y z
N MET A 1 -8.48 8.14 5.90
CA MET A 1 -7.93 7.04 5.04
C MET A 1 -6.41 7.12 5.18
N LEU A 2 -5.77 6.12 5.74
CA LEU A 2 -4.37 6.16 6.21
C LEU A 2 -3.30 6.22 5.09
N GLY A 3 -3.61 6.44 3.85
CA GLY A 3 -2.64 6.69 2.75
C GLY A 3 -1.56 5.61 2.51
N TYR A 4 -1.65 4.45 3.14
CA TYR A 4 -0.67 3.37 2.98
C TYR A 4 -1.07 2.42 1.85
N GLY A 5 -0.08 2.06 1.01
CA GLY A 5 -0.20 0.96 0.07
C GLY A 5 0.20 -0.37 0.73
N ILE A 6 -0.53 -1.44 0.42
CA ILE A 6 -0.21 -2.79 0.89
C ILE A 6 0.31 -3.60 -0.29
N VAL A 7 1.48 -4.22 -0.13
CA VAL A 7 2.06 -5.15 -1.10
C VAL A 7 2.10 -6.54 -0.48
N LEU A 8 1.43 -7.49 -1.13
CA LEU A 8 1.48 -8.91 -0.77
C LEU A 8 2.43 -9.64 -1.72
N ILE A 9 3.44 -10.29 -1.17
CA ILE A 9 4.41 -11.07 -1.94
C ILE A 9 4.18 -12.55 -1.68
N THR A 10 4.05 -13.33 -2.75
CA THR A 10 3.89 -14.78 -2.70
C THR A 10 4.70 -15.47 -3.79
N HIS A 11 5.03 -16.73 -3.59
CA HIS A 11 5.58 -17.56 -4.67
C HIS A 11 4.50 -17.84 -5.72
N ALA A 12 4.92 -18.08 -6.95
CA ALA A 12 4.03 -18.64 -7.98
C ALA A 12 3.96 -20.16 -7.84
N LYS A 13 2.77 -20.71 -8.05
CA LYS A 13 2.56 -22.16 -8.26
C LYS A 13 2.05 -22.38 -9.68
N VAL A 14 2.47 -23.46 -10.30
CA VAL A 14 1.95 -23.90 -11.59
C VAL A 14 0.80 -24.87 -11.34
N LYS A 15 -0.35 -24.59 -11.95
CA LYS A 15 -1.52 -25.48 -11.96
C LYS A 15 -1.78 -25.95 -13.37
N ASN A 16 -2.03 -27.22 -13.54
CA ASN A 16 -2.54 -27.77 -14.79
C ASN A 16 -4.06 -27.60 -14.84
N VAL A 17 -4.54 -26.80 -15.77
CA VAL A 17 -5.97 -26.56 -16.00
C VAL A 17 -6.37 -27.20 -17.31
N LYS A 18 -7.35 -28.11 -17.23
CA LYS A 18 -7.95 -28.75 -18.38
C LYS A 18 -8.93 -27.76 -19.03
N ILE A 19 -8.67 -27.37 -20.27
CA ILE A 19 -9.52 -26.44 -21.02
C ILE A 19 -10.61 -27.23 -21.75
N ASP A 20 -10.22 -28.36 -22.35
CA ASP A 20 -11.11 -29.31 -23.00
C ASP A 20 -10.58 -30.74 -22.81
N ASP A 21 -11.22 -31.74 -23.44
CA ASP A 21 -10.87 -33.14 -23.23
C ASP A 21 -9.43 -33.49 -23.63
N ASP A 22 -8.85 -32.77 -24.59
CA ASP A 22 -7.53 -33.05 -25.14
C ASP A 22 -6.48 -31.98 -24.79
N THR A 23 -6.92 -30.82 -24.21
CA THR A 23 -6.03 -29.67 -23.99
C THR A 23 -5.86 -29.35 -22.52
N THR A 24 -4.65 -29.48 -22.01
CA THR A 24 -4.25 -29.06 -20.67
C THR A 24 -3.25 -27.93 -20.78
N VAL A 25 -3.46 -26.84 -20.04
CA VAL A 25 -2.59 -25.67 -20.00
C VAL A 25 -2.01 -25.49 -18.63
N GLU A 26 -0.72 -25.22 -18.57
CA GLU A 26 -0.05 -24.85 -17.33
C GLU A 26 -0.26 -23.35 -17.06
N ILE A 27 -0.78 -23.05 -15.88
CA ILE A 27 -1.05 -21.67 -15.46
C ILE A 27 -0.25 -21.34 -14.21
N ALA A 28 0.61 -20.34 -14.29
CA ALA A 28 1.28 -19.75 -13.15
C ALA A 28 0.30 -18.85 -12.37
N SER A 29 0.09 -19.13 -11.10
CA SER A 29 -0.83 -18.40 -10.21
C SER A 29 -0.20 -18.16 -8.84
N PRO A 30 -0.67 -17.18 -8.05
CA PRO A 30 -0.21 -16.99 -6.67
C PRO A 30 -0.36 -18.27 -5.84
N ASN A 31 0.66 -18.60 -5.03
CA ASN A 31 0.60 -19.77 -4.14
C ASN A 31 -0.08 -19.40 -2.82
N ILE A 32 -1.38 -19.14 -2.88
CA ILE A 32 -2.25 -18.88 -1.73
C ILE A 32 -3.45 -19.82 -1.81
N PRO A 33 -4.15 -20.10 -0.68
CA PRO A 33 -5.38 -20.86 -0.68
C PRO A 33 -6.44 -20.25 -1.60
N ASP A 34 -7.21 -21.06 -2.30
CA ASP A 34 -8.16 -20.57 -3.31
C ASP A 34 -9.18 -19.57 -2.72
N ARG A 35 -9.70 -19.82 -1.51
CA ARG A 35 -10.58 -18.86 -0.82
C ARG A 35 -9.92 -17.51 -0.53
N ALA A 36 -8.63 -17.51 -0.18
CA ALA A 36 -7.89 -16.28 0.03
C ALA A 36 -7.60 -15.58 -1.31
N GLN A 37 -7.37 -16.34 -2.37
CA GLN A 37 -7.17 -15.81 -3.71
C GLN A 37 -8.38 -15.02 -4.21
N ASP A 38 -9.60 -15.50 -3.98
CA ASP A 38 -10.82 -14.79 -4.36
C ASP A 38 -10.95 -13.45 -3.62
N VAL A 39 -10.65 -13.44 -2.32
CA VAL A 39 -10.67 -12.20 -1.50
C VAL A 39 -9.59 -11.23 -1.97
N VAL A 40 -8.36 -11.69 -2.17
CA VAL A 40 -7.26 -10.85 -2.63
C VAL A 40 -7.57 -10.28 -4.01
N ASN A 41 -8.04 -11.08 -4.97
CA ASN A 41 -8.40 -10.63 -6.30
C ASN A 41 -9.50 -9.54 -6.29
N ALA A 42 -10.41 -9.62 -5.32
CA ALA A 42 -11.47 -8.61 -5.15
C ALA A 42 -10.96 -7.28 -4.57
N LEU A 43 -9.86 -7.28 -3.83
CA LEU A 43 -9.36 -6.12 -3.09
C LEU A 43 -8.21 -5.40 -3.80
N VAL A 44 -7.29 -6.15 -4.46
CA VAL A 44 -6.08 -5.56 -5.03
C VAL A 44 -6.34 -4.82 -6.34
N ASP A 45 -5.57 -3.76 -6.57
CA ASP A 45 -5.62 -2.99 -7.81
C ASP A 45 -4.71 -3.58 -8.90
N ILE A 46 -3.63 -4.25 -8.49
CA ILE A 46 -2.66 -4.87 -9.39
C ILE A 46 -2.30 -6.27 -8.89
N ILE A 47 -2.38 -7.25 -9.78
CA ILE A 47 -1.80 -8.58 -9.62
C ILE A 47 -0.65 -8.68 -10.60
N GLY A 48 0.58 -8.67 -10.09
CA GLY A 48 1.79 -8.72 -10.90
C GLY A 48 2.47 -10.08 -10.84
N TYR A 49 2.95 -10.56 -11.98
CA TYR A 49 3.82 -11.73 -12.07
C TYR A 49 5.23 -11.29 -12.44
N ILE A 50 6.24 -11.74 -11.68
CA ILE A 50 7.64 -11.45 -11.99
C ILE A 50 8.16 -12.53 -12.93
N ASP A 51 8.37 -12.14 -14.17
CA ASP A 51 8.96 -12.96 -15.22
C ASP A 51 10.48 -12.77 -15.24
N VAL A 52 11.22 -13.86 -15.35
CA VAL A 52 12.70 -13.82 -15.40
C VAL A 52 13.15 -14.42 -16.72
N SER A 53 13.75 -13.60 -17.56
CA SER A 53 14.39 -14.01 -18.81
C SER A 53 15.91 -13.97 -18.68
N TYR A 54 16.59 -14.85 -19.42
CA TYR A 54 18.04 -14.88 -19.47
C TYR A 54 18.50 -14.56 -20.88
N GLU A 55 19.20 -13.45 -21.04
CA GLU A 55 19.80 -13.03 -22.29
C GLU A 55 21.31 -12.84 -22.09
N ASN A 56 22.11 -13.53 -22.89
CA ASN A 56 23.58 -13.46 -22.84
C ASN A 56 24.16 -13.67 -21.44
N GLY A 57 23.57 -14.57 -20.63
CA GLY A 57 24.00 -14.84 -19.27
C GLY A 57 23.53 -13.83 -18.21
N THR A 58 22.80 -12.81 -18.62
CA THR A 58 22.24 -11.80 -17.70
C THR A 58 20.77 -12.08 -17.44
N ALA A 59 20.39 -12.13 -16.16
CA ALA A 59 18.99 -12.28 -15.76
C ALA A 59 18.27 -10.93 -15.80
N THR A 60 17.25 -10.80 -16.62
CA THR A 60 16.36 -9.65 -16.65
C THR A 60 15.03 -9.99 -16.02
N ARG A 61 14.57 -9.13 -15.11
CA ARG A 61 13.27 -9.27 -14.45
C ARG A 61 12.27 -8.28 -15.02
N THR A 62 11.07 -8.78 -15.34
CA THR A 62 9.97 -7.97 -15.87
C THR A 62 8.73 -8.23 -15.04
N LEU A 63 8.03 -7.17 -14.65
CA LEU A 63 6.72 -7.27 -14.00
C LEU A 63 5.63 -7.33 -15.07
N VAL A 64 4.95 -8.46 -15.16
CA VAL A 64 3.79 -8.69 -16.03
C VAL A 64 2.54 -8.26 -15.26
N THR A 65 1.83 -7.27 -15.76
CA THR A 65 0.65 -6.66 -15.14
C THR A 65 -0.65 -7.01 -15.84
N ARG A 66 -0.57 -7.74 -16.96
CA ARG A 66 -1.72 -8.23 -17.71
C ARG A 66 -1.59 -9.72 -17.94
N GLY A 67 -2.64 -10.46 -17.58
CA GLY A 67 -2.69 -11.90 -17.71
C GLY A 67 -2.55 -12.39 -19.14
N THR A 68 -2.02 -13.59 -19.25
CA THR A 68 -1.96 -14.39 -20.49
C THR A 68 -2.62 -15.74 -20.21
N PRO A 69 -2.85 -16.61 -21.19
CA PRO A 69 -3.37 -17.94 -20.94
C PRO A 69 -2.58 -18.75 -19.88
N ASN A 70 -1.29 -18.45 -19.74
CA ASN A 70 -0.37 -19.18 -18.87
C ASN A 70 0.01 -18.43 -17.57
N ILE A 71 -0.42 -17.18 -17.41
CA ILE A 71 -0.02 -16.33 -16.27
C ILE A 71 -1.23 -15.61 -15.71
N VAL A 72 -1.47 -15.79 -14.41
CA VAL A 72 -2.45 -14.98 -13.66
C VAL A 72 -1.82 -13.65 -13.32
N ALA A 73 -2.24 -12.59 -14.00
CA ALA A 73 -1.89 -11.21 -13.73
C ALA A 73 -3.06 -10.30 -14.13
N GLY A 74 -3.14 -9.11 -13.57
CA GLY A 74 -4.21 -8.18 -13.89
C GLY A 74 -4.04 -6.83 -13.25
N SER A 75 -4.74 -5.82 -13.75
CA SER A 75 -4.77 -4.49 -13.16
C SER A 75 -6.13 -3.83 -13.39
N ARG A 76 -6.61 -3.10 -12.37
CA ARG A 76 -7.76 -2.19 -12.49
C ARG A 76 -7.42 -0.92 -13.26
N LEU A 77 -6.13 -0.60 -13.37
CA LEU A 77 -5.66 0.54 -14.15
C LEU A 77 -5.69 0.17 -15.64
N LYS A 78 -6.69 0.67 -16.34
CA LYS A 78 -7.01 0.35 -17.76
C LYS A 78 -5.81 0.53 -18.70
N TYR A 79 -5.01 1.56 -18.45
CA TYR A 79 -3.89 1.95 -19.32
C TYR A 79 -2.52 1.57 -18.78
N LEU A 80 -2.44 0.76 -17.73
CA LEU A 80 -1.16 0.26 -17.22
C LEU A 80 -0.46 -0.59 -18.29
N ALA A 81 0.83 -0.35 -18.49
CA ALA A 81 1.62 -1.11 -19.44
C ALA A 81 1.59 -2.61 -19.09
N PRO A 82 1.39 -3.53 -20.08
CA PRO A 82 1.26 -4.96 -19.80
C PRO A 82 2.53 -5.62 -19.27
N ARG A 83 3.68 -5.01 -19.55
CA ARG A 83 5.01 -5.42 -19.06
C ARG A 83 5.78 -4.18 -18.67
N ILE A 84 6.41 -4.21 -17.50
CA ILE A 84 7.18 -3.11 -16.90
C ILE A 84 8.52 -3.69 -16.43
N PRO A 85 9.67 -3.03 -16.62
CA PRO A 85 10.92 -3.44 -15.97
C PRO A 85 10.68 -3.58 -14.46
N PHE A 86 11.24 -4.62 -13.85
CA PHE A 86 11.00 -4.86 -12.43
C PHE A 86 11.80 -3.87 -11.57
N GLY A 87 11.10 -2.97 -10.91
CA GLY A 87 11.64 -1.97 -9.99
C GLY A 87 10.52 -1.15 -9.37
N TYR A 88 10.82 -0.52 -8.25
CA TYR A 88 9.85 0.35 -7.56
C TYR A 88 9.54 1.60 -8.37
N ASP A 89 10.58 2.30 -8.82
CA ASP A 89 10.42 3.55 -9.58
C ASP A 89 9.73 3.31 -10.91
N GLU A 90 10.07 2.21 -11.59
CA GLU A 90 9.45 1.79 -12.84
C GLU A 90 7.95 1.54 -12.67
N LEU A 91 7.57 0.86 -11.58
CA LEU A 91 6.16 0.61 -11.26
C LEU A 91 5.41 1.91 -10.95
N ILE A 92 5.97 2.78 -10.11
CA ILE A 92 5.34 4.05 -9.76
C ILE A 92 5.19 4.96 -10.98
N ASN A 93 6.21 5.04 -11.83
CA ASN A 93 6.15 5.81 -13.07
C ASN A 93 5.09 5.26 -14.02
N ALA A 94 5.03 3.93 -14.22
CA ALA A 94 4.02 3.31 -15.08
C ALA A 94 2.59 3.51 -14.55
N ILE A 95 2.38 3.49 -13.24
CA ILE A 95 1.09 3.83 -12.60
C ILE A 95 0.74 5.29 -12.89
N GLY A 96 1.69 6.22 -12.70
CA GLY A 96 1.50 7.63 -12.99
C GLY A 96 1.09 7.89 -14.45
N GLU A 97 1.82 7.30 -15.39
CA GLU A 97 1.51 7.38 -16.82
C GLU A 97 0.12 6.81 -17.16
N ALA A 98 -0.25 5.69 -16.54
CA ALA A 98 -1.57 5.07 -16.73
C ALA A 98 -2.70 6.00 -16.26
N ILE A 99 -2.54 6.64 -15.09
CA ILE A 99 -3.49 7.60 -14.53
C ILE A 99 -3.61 8.85 -15.43
N GLU A 100 -2.48 9.42 -15.85
CA GLU A 100 -2.47 10.58 -16.76
C GLU A 100 -3.15 10.26 -18.10
N LYS A 101 -2.87 9.08 -18.65
CA LYS A 101 -3.48 8.62 -19.89
C LYS A 101 -4.98 8.43 -19.73
N GLN A 102 -5.42 7.86 -18.61
CA GLN A 102 -6.83 7.71 -18.29
C GLN A 102 -7.52 9.06 -18.18
N ALA A 103 -6.91 10.03 -17.51
CA ALA A 103 -7.45 11.38 -17.38
C ALA A 103 -7.62 12.07 -18.73
N LYS A 104 -6.64 11.95 -19.62
CA LYS A 104 -6.69 12.53 -20.96
C LYS A 104 -7.77 11.92 -21.85
N ILE A 105 -7.98 10.59 -21.73
CA ILE A 105 -8.91 9.86 -22.61
C ILE A 105 -10.34 9.89 -22.05
N ASP A 106 -10.48 9.65 -20.75
CA ASP A 106 -11.80 9.52 -20.09
C ASP A 106 -12.29 10.86 -19.50
N GLY A 107 -11.51 11.95 -19.62
CA GLY A 107 -11.84 13.29 -19.11
C GLY A 107 -11.87 13.39 -17.58
N ALA A 108 -11.27 12.43 -16.87
CA ALA A 108 -11.20 12.41 -15.43
C ALA A 108 -10.24 13.49 -14.91
N LYS A 109 -10.58 14.17 -13.81
CA LYS A 109 -9.65 15.09 -13.14
C LYS A 109 -8.62 14.29 -12.36
N VAL A 110 -7.35 14.41 -12.74
CA VAL A 110 -6.23 13.88 -11.96
C VAL A 110 -5.94 14.84 -10.82
N VAL A 111 -5.88 14.34 -9.61
CA VAL A 111 -5.34 15.09 -8.47
C VAL A 111 -3.82 15.16 -8.65
N ASP A 112 -3.28 16.38 -8.70
CA ASP A 112 -1.86 16.63 -8.96
C ASP A 112 -0.96 15.87 -7.96
N LYS A 113 0.16 15.32 -8.47
CA LYS A 113 1.19 14.64 -7.65
C LYS A 113 1.67 15.52 -6.48
N GLY A 114 1.70 16.85 -6.65
CA GLY A 114 2.03 17.79 -5.58
C GLY A 114 1.06 17.78 -4.40
N THR A 115 -0.19 17.39 -4.62
CA THR A 115 -1.19 17.27 -3.55
C THR A 115 -1.04 15.94 -2.79
N MET A 116 -0.61 14.86 -3.47
CA MET A 116 -0.30 13.59 -2.82
C MET A 116 1.01 13.63 -2.03
N GLN A 117 2.05 14.30 -2.55
CA GLN A 117 3.30 14.48 -1.81
C GLN A 117 3.14 15.36 -0.56
N LYS A 118 2.26 16.36 -0.58
CA LYS A 118 1.94 17.16 0.61
C LYS A 118 1.28 16.35 1.73
N VAL A 119 0.60 15.25 1.41
CA VAL A 119 -0.01 14.35 2.42
C VAL A 119 1.06 13.46 3.08
N ILE A 120 2.24 13.30 2.46
CA ILE A 120 3.35 12.47 2.96
C ILE A 120 4.48 13.32 3.58
N GLU A 121 4.49 14.65 3.38
CA GLU A 121 5.40 15.51 4.14
C GLU A 121 4.99 15.42 5.62
N LYS A 122 5.76 14.64 6.38
CA LYS A 122 5.61 14.60 7.83
C LYS A 122 5.78 16.03 8.34
N ARG A 123 4.79 16.52 9.06
CA ARG A 123 4.94 17.80 9.74
C ARG A 123 6.13 17.72 10.71
N PRO A 124 6.79 18.83 11.03
CA PRO A 124 7.87 18.84 12.01
C PRO A 124 7.43 18.21 13.33
N PHE A 125 8.29 17.38 13.92
CA PHE A 125 7.97 16.71 15.20
C PHE A 125 7.61 17.69 16.32
N GLU A 126 8.21 18.89 16.30
CA GLU A 126 7.91 19.96 17.23
C GLU A 126 6.45 20.43 17.17
N GLU A 127 5.87 20.49 15.96
CA GLU A 127 4.45 20.84 15.77
C GLU A 127 3.53 19.72 16.25
N THR A 128 3.89 18.47 15.99
CA THR A 128 3.19 17.30 16.52
C THR A 128 3.17 17.30 18.04
N LEU A 129 4.32 17.59 18.67
CA LEU A 129 4.44 17.66 20.13
C LEU A 129 3.67 18.84 20.73
N ALA A 130 3.67 19.99 20.05
CA ALA A 130 2.93 21.16 20.50
C ALA A 130 1.43 20.91 20.50
N GLU A 131 0.87 20.36 19.44
CA GLU A 131 -0.53 19.99 19.34
C GLU A 131 -0.93 18.95 20.39
N ALA A 132 -0.11 17.90 20.57
CA ALA A 132 -0.36 16.89 21.59
C ALA A 132 -0.46 17.50 23.00
N LYS A 133 0.38 18.48 23.33
CA LYS A 133 0.34 19.19 24.62
C LYS A 133 -0.92 20.05 24.78
N GLU A 134 -1.38 20.69 23.71
CA GLU A 134 -2.63 21.46 23.73
C GLU A 134 -3.84 20.55 23.97
N LEU A 135 -3.92 19.45 23.20
CA LEU A 135 -4.99 18.45 23.36
C LEU A 135 -4.96 17.82 24.77
N TRP A 136 -3.77 17.47 25.26
CA TRP A 136 -3.60 16.97 26.62
C TRP A 136 -4.15 17.93 27.66
N THR A 137 -3.78 19.22 27.60
CA THR A 137 -4.25 20.23 28.54
C THR A 137 -5.77 20.34 28.53
N LYS A 138 -6.39 20.29 27.34
CA LYS A 138 -7.83 20.29 27.18
C LYS A 138 -8.47 19.05 27.83
N LEU A 139 -8.00 17.85 27.46
CA LEU A 139 -8.56 16.58 27.93
C LEU A 139 -8.37 16.40 29.45
N VAL A 140 -7.26 16.88 30.03
CA VAL A 140 -7.06 16.92 31.49
C VAL A 140 -8.10 17.83 32.16
N SER A 141 -8.41 19.00 31.60
CA SER A 141 -9.45 19.88 32.11
C SER A 141 -10.86 19.28 32.03
N GLU A 142 -11.07 18.35 31.08
CA GLU A 142 -12.31 17.58 30.95
C GLU A 142 -12.35 16.31 31.80
N GLY A 143 -11.31 16.04 32.61
CA GLY A 143 -11.22 14.85 33.48
C GLY A 143 -10.87 13.54 32.77
N LYS A 144 -10.36 13.60 31.52
CA LYS A 144 -10.05 12.43 30.66
C LYS A 144 -8.57 12.01 30.70
N ALA A 145 -7.80 12.49 31.68
CA ALA A 145 -6.35 12.21 31.77
C ALA A 145 -6.03 10.71 31.81
N GLU A 146 -6.80 9.91 32.55
CA GLU A 146 -6.59 8.47 32.66
C GLU A 146 -6.84 7.75 31.34
N VAL A 147 -7.82 8.19 30.55
CA VAL A 147 -8.13 7.61 29.23
C VAL A 147 -6.99 7.84 28.26
N VAL A 148 -6.43 9.05 28.22
CA VAL A 148 -5.28 9.36 27.36
C VAL A 148 -4.04 8.59 27.78
N MET A 149 -3.79 8.43 29.08
CA MET A 149 -2.64 7.66 29.57
C MET A 149 -2.78 6.16 29.25
N ALA A 150 -3.98 5.60 29.31
CA ALA A 150 -4.24 4.23 28.89
C ALA A 150 -4.00 4.04 27.38
N GLU A 151 -4.37 5.04 26.55
CA GLU A 151 -4.11 5.01 25.11
C GLU A 151 -2.62 5.10 24.79
N VAL A 152 -1.87 5.96 25.52
CA VAL A 152 -0.41 6.01 25.41
C VAL A 152 0.21 4.65 25.72
N GLU A 153 -0.19 4.01 26.81
CA GLU A 153 0.30 2.68 27.17
C GLU A 153 -0.05 1.63 26.12
N SER A 154 -1.26 1.68 25.57
CA SER A 154 -1.73 0.79 24.50
C SER A 154 -0.88 0.91 23.23
N LEU A 155 -0.59 2.13 22.79
CA LEU A 155 0.12 2.40 21.53
C LEU A 155 1.63 2.23 21.64
N PHE A 156 2.22 2.60 22.78
CA PHE A 156 3.69 2.58 22.95
C PHE A 156 4.20 1.38 23.74
N GLY A 157 3.30 0.59 24.38
CA GLY A 157 3.63 -0.61 25.15
C GLY A 157 4.11 -0.35 26.57
N GLU A 158 4.24 0.91 26.96
CA GLU A 158 4.65 1.35 28.31
C GLU A 158 4.08 2.74 28.61
N PRO A 159 3.79 3.05 29.89
CA PRO A 159 3.36 4.38 30.28
C PRO A 159 4.52 5.38 30.14
N MET A 160 4.33 6.42 29.36
CA MET A 160 5.32 7.48 29.15
C MET A 160 4.65 8.85 29.04
N LYS A 161 5.42 9.91 29.28
CA LYS A 161 4.93 11.27 29.07
C LYS A 161 5.00 11.63 27.58
N LEU A 162 4.07 12.44 27.10
CA LEU A 162 4.06 12.91 25.72
C LEU A 162 5.38 13.58 25.29
N SER A 163 6.10 14.22 26.24
CA SER A 163 7.40 14.84 25.99
C SER A 163 8.57 13.85 25.92
N GLU A 164 8.35 12.60 26.29
CA GLU A 164 9.36 11.52 26.28
C GLU A 164 9.26 10.65 25.03
N ILE A 165 8.21 10.86 24.21
CA ILE A 165 8.03 10.14 22.96
C ILE A 165 9.13 10.55 21.98
N PRO A 166 9.93 9.59 21.45
CA PRO A 166 11.02 9.90 20.55
C PRO A 166 10.50 10.22 19.14
N GLU A 167 11.20 11.08 18.41
CA GLU A 167 10.88 11.46 17.03
C GLU A 167 10.80 10.24 16.09
N SER A 168 11.57 9.18 16.35
CA SER A 168 11.52 7.93 15.62
C SER A 168 10.16 7.21 15.64
N LYS A 169 9.31 7.54 16.62
CA LYS A 169 7.95 7.00 16.78
C LYS A 169 6.86 8.02 16.38
N GLN A 170 7.21 9.03 15.60
CA GLN A 170 6.28 10.09 15.19
C GLN A 170 5.01 9.55 14.54
N ASP A 171 5.10 8.49 13.72
CA ASP A 171 3.92 7.91 13.06
C ASP A 171 2.88 7.38 14.07
N ILE A 172 3.35 6.74 15.13
CA ILE A 172 2.48 6.26 16.23
C ILE A 172 1.94 7.45 17.03
N PHE A 173 2.76 8.49 17.19
CA PHE A 173 2.35 9.70 17.89
C PHE A 173 1.25 10.47 17.14
N GLU A 174 1.27 10.49 15.82
CA GLU A 174 0.18 11.05 15.00
C GLU A 174 -1.14 10.29 15.19
N VAL A 175 -1.09 8.95 15.32
CA VAL A 175 -2.28 8.14 15.64
C VAL A 175 -2.85 8.53 17.01
N LEU A 176 -1.99 8.66 18.02
CA LEU A 176 -2.41 9.11 19.34
C LEU A 176 -3.11 10.48 19.30
N ILE A 177 -2.62 11.42 18.49
CA ILE A 177 -3.25 12.74 18.34
C ILE A 177 -4.63 12.63 17.70
N GLU A 178 -4.81 11.77 16.69
CA GLU A 178 -6.13 11.53 16.10
C GLU A 178 -7.11 10.95 17.13
N ASP A 179 -6.66 10.00 17.94
CA ASP A 179 -7.46 9.42 19.01
C ASP A 179 -7.82 10.48 20.06
N MET A 180 -6.86 11.31 20.47
CA MET A 180 -7.10 12.44 21.40
C MET A 180 -8.08 13.48 20.84
N ARG A 181 -8.13 13.71 19.53
CA ARG A 181 -9.12 14.60 18.90
C ARG A 181 -10.53 14.02 18.92
N SER A 182 -10.64 12.70 18.91
CA SER A 182 -11.91 11.98 18.90
C SER A 182 -12.52 11.77 20.29
N MET A 183 -11.73 11.99 21.36
CA MET A 183 -12.15 11.90 22.76
C MET A 183 -12.92 13.13 23.21
#